data_3cfbe09e3e1a4f97423fb3342d88eb74
#
_entry.id   3cfbe09e3e1a4f97423fb3342d88eb74
#
_cell.length_a   1.000
_cell.length_b   1.000
_cell.length_c   1.000
_cell.angle_alpha   90.00
_cell.angle_beta   90.00
_cell.angle_gamma   90.00
#
_symmetry.space_group_name_H-M   'P 1'
#
loop_
_entity.id
_entity.type
_entity.pdbx_description
1 polymer ?
#
loop_
_entity_poly.entity_id
_entity_poly.type
_entity_poly.pdbx_seq_one_letter_code
_entity_poly.pdbx_strand_id
1 'polypeptide(L)'
;MFETNTASCSGFPGISDSFGAALWGLDWALQMAYNNFSAALFHVGGQNAYYNPFTPPPTNQTKNGAEWTVGPIYYSALAMAETLGPHNLSQVSDITQNINTPIYAIYENGAPTKLALFNFVTDPTGASTCTAVISIGGGSTGQSNATPSQVQVK
;
A
#
# COMPACT_ATOMS: atom_id res chain seq x y z
N MET A 1 2.01 -13.73 8.12
CA MET A 1 1.09 -14.21 7.05
C MET A 1 1.92 -14.88 5.98
N PHE A 2 1.73 -16.20 5.78
CA PHE A 2 2.58 -16.99 4.87
C PHE A 2 2.15 -16.94 3.40
N GLU A 3 0.88 -16.70 3.15
CA GLU A 3 0.39 -16.55 1.79
C GLU A 3 -0.79 -15.57 1.79
N THR A 4 -0.74 -14.60 0.91
CA THR A 4 -1.82 -13.65 0.70
C THR A 4 -1.80 -13.12 -0.73
N ASN A 5 -2.94 -12.75 -1.23
CA ASN A 5 -3.12 -11.90 -2.42
C ASN A 5 -4.59 -11.47 -2.51
N THR A 6 -4.96 -10.70 -3.54
CA THR A 6 -6.30 -10.15 -3.76
C THR A 6 -7.40 -11.23 -3.85
N ALA A 7 -7.06 -12.42 -4.30
CA ALA A 7 -7.93 -13.59 -4.32
C ALA A 7 -7.10 -14.87 -4.45
N SER A 8 -7.70 -16.02 -4.20
CA SER A 8 -7.11 -17.33 -4.45
C SER A 8 -7.14 -17.70 -5.95
N CYS A 9 -6.52 -18.83 -6.30
CA CYS A 9 -6.61 -19.45 -7.63
C CYS A 9 -6.26 -18.49 -8.79
N SER A 10 -5.11 -17.82 -8.71
CA SER A 10 -4.56 -16.90 -9.70
C SER A 10 -5.27 -15.54 -9.79
N GLY A 11 -6.23 -15.25 -8.93
CA GLY A 11 -6.94 -13.97 -8.94
C GLY A 11 -7.99 -13.88 -10.05
N PHE A 12 -8.55 -12.68 -10.20
CA PHE A 12 -9.59 -12.40 -11.19
C PHE A 12 -9.20 -11.24 -12.11
N PRO A 13 -9.46 -11.36 -13.43
CA PRO A 13 -9.23 -10.26 -14.35
C PRO A 13 -10.09 -9.04 -14.00
N GLY A 14 -9.53 -7.84 -14.17
CA GLY A 14 -10.20 -6.58 -13.85
C GLY A 14 -10.31 -6.27 -12.35
N ILE A 15 -9.90 -7.19 -11.49
CA ILE A 15 -9.85 -7.02 -10.03
C ILE A 15 -8.40 -7.12 -9.55
N SER A 16 -7.80 -8.28 -9.72
CA SER A 16 -6.46 -8.57 -9.20
C SER A 16 -5.33 -7.87 -10.00
N ASP A 17 -5.61 -7.47 -11.22
CA ASP A 17 -4.74 -6.72 -12.12
C ASP A 17 -5.16 -5.25 -12.29
N SER A 18 -6.03 -4.76 -11.39
CA SER A 18 -6.50 -3.37 -11.40
C SER A 18 -5.67 -2.46 -10.48
N PHE A 19 -5.81 -1.14 -10.65
CA PHE A 19 -5.23 -0.15 -9.73
C PHE A 19 -5.72 -0.34 -8.29
N GLY A 20 -6.97 -0.77 -8.10
CA GLY A 20 -7.52 -1.10 -6.79
C GLY A 20 -6.74 -2.20 -6.08
N ALA A 21 -6.18 -3.17 -6.81
CA ALA A 21 -5.32 -4.19 -6.23
C ALA A 21 -4.01 -3.61 -5.66
N ALA A 22 -3.45 -2.58 -6.31
CA ALA A 22 -2.27 -1.89 -5.79
C ALA A 22 -2.58 -1.15 -4.48
N LEU A 23 -3.69 -0.43 -4.42
CA LEU A 23 -4.13 0.26 -3.21
C LEU A 23 -4.41 -0.73 -2.08
N TRP A 24 -5.14 -1.82 -2.39
CA TRP A 24 -5.40 -2.89 -1.43
C TRP A 24 -4.10 -3.49 -0.90
N GLY A 25 -3.14 -3.79 -1.76
CA GLY A 25 -1.88 -4.42 -1.36
C GLY A 25 -1.07 -3.57 -0.39
N LEU A 26 -1.05 -2.25 -0.59
CA LEU A 26 -0.39 -1.32 0.31
C LEU A 26 -1.13 -1.20 1.66
N ASP A 27 -2.46 -1.03 1.63
CA ASP A 27 -3.29 -0.96 2.83
C ASP A 27 -3.17 -2.25 3.65
N TRP A 28 -3.30 -3.41 2.99
CA TRP A 28 -3.15 -4.71 3.62
C TRP A 28 -1.79 -4.87 4.32
N ALA A 29 -0.71 -4.50 3.65
CA ALA A 29 0.64 -4.59 4.21
C ALA A 29 0.82 -3.64 5.42
N LEU A 30 0.25 -2.43 5.38
CA LEU A 30 0.27 -1.50 6.51
C LEU A 30 -0.58 -2.02 7.69
N GLN A 31 -1.74 -2.64 7.42
CA GLN A 31 -2.53 -3.30 8.46
C GLN A 31 -1.77 -4.47 9.11
N MET A 32 -1.06 -5.26 8.33
CA MET A 32 -0.22 -6.33 8.86
C MET A 32 0.89 -5.77 9.75
N ALA A 33 1.56 -4.69 9.33
CA ALA A 33 2.59 -4.02 10.13
C ALA A 33 2.01 -3.43 11.43
N TYR A 34 0.84 -2.78 11.37
CA TYR A 34 0.13 -2.26 12.54
C TYR A 34 -0.20 -3.36 13.56
N ASN A 35 -0.58 -4.55 13.09
CA ASN A 35 -0.89 -5.70 13.93
C ASN A 35 0.34 -6.56 14.29
N ASN A 36 1.54 -6.02 14.18
CA ASN A 36 2.81 -6.66 14.53
C ASN A 36 3.12 -7.97 13.77
N PHE A 37 2.62 -8.12 12.55
CA PHE A 37 3.09 -9.18 11.68
C PHE A 37 4.46 -8.83 11.11
N SER A 38 5.40 -9.75 11.17
CA SER A 38 6.76 -9.54 10.68
C SER A 38 6.87 -9.57 9.15
N ALA A 39 5.91 -10.19 8.47
CA ALA A 39 5.88 -10.29 7.01
C ALA A 39 4.48 -10.60 6.47
N ALA A 40 4.22 -10.13 5.27
CA ALA A 40 3.14 -10.57 4.40
C ALA A 40 3.75 -11.09 3.10
N LEU A 41 3.56 -12.38 2.80
CA LEU A 41 4.13 -13.02 1.62
C LEU A 41 3.06 -13.07 0.52
N PHE A 42 3.21 -12.18 -0.45
CA PHE A 42 2.30 -12.15 -1.60
C PHE A 42 2.60 -13.35 -2.52
N HIS A 43 1.57 -14.14 -2.76
CA HIS A 43 1.67 -15.28 -3.67
C HIS A 43 1.92 -14.81 -5.11
N VAL A 44 2.83 -15.48 -5.79
CA VAL A 44 3.14 -15.25 -7.20
C VAL A 44 2.86 -16.56 -7.95
N GLY A 45 2.02 -16.47 -8.97
CA GLY A 45 1.65 -17.61 -9.80
C GLY A 45 2.41 -17.66 -11.13
N GLY A 46 1.98 -18.58 -11.99
CA GLY A 46 2.47 -18.65 -13.37
C GLY A 46 1.95 -17.55 -14.28
N GLN A 47 2.12 -17.70 -15.59
CA GLN A 47 1.77 -16.68 -16.59
C GLN A 47 0.27 -16.27 -16.61
N ASN A 48 -0.61 -17.12 -16.11
CA ASN A 48 -2.06 -16.87 -16.08
C ASN A 48 -2.54 -16.31 -14.72
N ALA A 49 -1.64 -15.86 -13.85
CA ALA A 49 -2.02 -15.24 -12.59
C ALA A 49 -2.16 -13.72 -12.75
N TYR A 50 -3.34 -13.21 -12.41
CA TYR A 50 -3.68 -11.79 -12.55
C TYR A 50 -3.07 -10.91 -11.46
N TYR A 51 -2.69 -11.48 -10.32
CA TYR A 51 -2.12 -10.74 -9.19
C TYR A 51 -0.58 -10.68 -9.18
N ASN A 52 0.09 -11.13 -10.24
CA ASN A 52 1.55 -11.13 -10.25
C ASN A 52 2.12 -9.70 -10.17
N PRO A 53 3.19 -9.49 -9.40
CA PRO A 53 3.90 -8.21 -9.43
C PRO A 53 4.63 -8.00 -10.76
N PHE A 54 5.07 -9.08 -11.39
CA PHE A 54 5.62 -9.09 -12.75
C PHE A 54 5.43 -10.47 -13.38
N THR A 55 5.17 -10.48 -14.67
CA THR A 55 4.92 -11.71 -15.43
C THR A 55 5.85 -11.75 -16.63
N PRO A 56 6.58 -12.85 -16.84
CA PRO A 56 7.40 -13.02 -18.03
C PRO A 56 6.52 -13.18 -19.28
N PRO A 57 7.02 -12.81 -20.46
CA PRO A 57 6.31 -13.10 -21.70
C PRO A 57 6.19 -14.61 -21.91
N PRO A 58 5.14 -15.09 -22.59
CA PRO A 58 5.03 -16.48 -22.98
C PRO A 58 6.26 -16.94 -23.76
N THR A 59 6.74 -18.14 -23.46
CA THR A 59 8.01 -18.68 -24.02
C THR A 59 8.03 -18.69 -25.54
N ASN A 60 6.88 -18.87 -26.18
CA ASN A 60 6.72 -18.86 -27.63
C ASN A 60 6.68 -17.46 -28.26
N GLN A 61 6.56 -16.41 -27.43
CA GLN A 61 6.44 -15.02 -27.91
C GLN A 61 7.70 -14.18 -27.64
N THR A 62 8.65 -14.66 -26.86
CA THR A 62 9.91 -13.94 -26.57
C THR A 62 10.69 -13.61 -27.85
N LYS A 63 10.59 -14.46 -28.86
CA LYS A 63 11.21 -14.23 -30.18
C LYS A 63 10.57 -13.08 -31.00
N ASN A 64 9.38 -12.65 -30.58
CA ASN A 64 8.61 -11.58 -31.23
C ASN A 64 8.70 -10.26 -30.52
N GLY A 65 9.67 -10.10 -29.60
CA GLY A 65 9.85 -8.87 -28.83
C GLY A 65 8.83 -8.66 -27.70
N ALA A 66 8.11 -9.70 -27.29
CA ALA A 66 7.24 -9.61 -26.11
C ALA A 66 8.09 -9.41 -24.83
N GLU A 67 7.67 -8.48 -23.99
CA GLU A 67 8.38 -8.04 -22.82
C GLU A 67 7.71 -8.52 -21.52
N TRP A 68 8.41 -8.38 -20.41
CA TRP A 68 7.85 -8.55 -19.08
C TRP A 68 6.77 -7.50 -18.82
N THR A 69 5.71 -7.91 -18.13
CA THR A 69 4.66 -7.00 -17.68
C THR A 69 4.77 -6.78 -16.18
N VAL A 70 4.53 -5.54 -15.75
CA VAL A 70 4.50 -5.15 -14.33
C VAL A 70 3.05 -5.09 -13.89
N GLY A 71 2.74 -5.80 -12.81
CA GLY A 71 1.41 -5.83 -12.22
C GLY A 71 1.25 -4.82 -11.06
N PRO A 72 0.00 -4.53 -10.66
CA PRO A 72 -0.31 -3.52 -9.65
C PRO A 72 0.37 -3.75 -8.29
N ILE A 73 0.46 -4.98 -7.83
CA ILE A 73 1.09 -5.36 -6.55
C ILE A 73 2.57 -4.98 -6.48
N TYR A 74 3.27 -4.87 -7.60
CA TYR A 74 4.64 -4.36 -7.63
C TYR A 74 4.73 -2.92 -7.09
N TYR A 75 3.76 -2.08 -7.43
CA TYR A 75 3.71 -0.69 -6.95
C TYR A 75 3.37 -0.62 -5.46
N SER A 76 2.56 -1.56 -4.95
CA SER A 76 2.34 -1.71 -3.50
C SER A 76 3.65 -1.99 -2.78
N ALA A 77 4.46 -2.89 -3.30
CA ALA A 77 5.75 -3.24 -2.73
C ALA A 77 6.74 -2.06 -2.74
N LEU A 78 6.78 -1.29 -3.83
CA LEU A 78 7.59 -0.06 -3.91
C LEU A 78 7.14 0.98 -2.89
N ALA A 79 5.85 1.26 -2.82
CA ALA A 79 5.29 2.21 -1.87
C ALA A 79 5.52 1.77 -0.43
N MET A 80 5.40 0.47 -0.14
CA MET A 80 5.68 -0.10 1.18
C MET A 80 7.15 0.04 1.57
N ALA A 81 8.08 -0.23 0.63
CA ALA A 81 9.51 -0.05 0.85
C ALA A 81 9.86 1.41 1.16
N GLU A 82 9.27 2.35 0.43
CA GLU A 82 9.43 3.79 0.68
C GLU A 82 8.82 4.21 2.03
N THR A 83 7.68 3.62 2.38
CA THR A 83 6.94 3.95 3.61
C THR A 83 7.67 3.47 4.85
N LEU A 84 8.09 2.22 4.90
CA LEU A 84 8.77 1.65 6.06
C LEU A 84 10.27 1.97 6.10
N GLY A 85 10.88 2.25 4.95
CA GLY A 85 12.32 2.51 4.86
C GLY A 85 13.18 1.26 5.14
N PRO A 86 14.53 1.42 5.10
CA PRO A 86 15.44 0.28 5.12
C PRO A 86 15.79 -0.25 6.53
N HIS A 87 15.35 0.37 7.61
CA HIS A 87 15.97 0.18 8.92
C HIS A 87 15.15 -0.62 9.95
N ASN A 88 14.05 -1.24 9.62
CA ASN A 88 13.19 -2.01 10.55
C ASN A 88 12.86 -1.29 11.89
N LEU A 89 12.91 0.04 11.89
CA LEU A 89 12.69 0.89 13.07
C LEU A 89 11.36 1.64 12.97
N SER A 90 10.63 1.46 11.88
CA SER A 90 9.36 2.13 11.67
C SER A 90 8.25 1.44 12.45
N GLN A 91 7.45 2.24 13.14
CA GLN A 91 6.22 1.82 13.78
C GLN A 91 5.04 2.37 12.98
N VAL A 92 4.05 1.54 12.73
CA VAL A 92 2.83 1.92 12.01
C VAL A 92 1.69 2.05 13.02
N SER A 93 0.92 3.13 12.91
CA SER A 93 -0.32 3.33 13.67
C SER A 93 -1.46 3.58 12.69
N ASP A 94 -2.54 2.83 12.82
CA ASP A 94 -3.80 3.14 12.14
C ASP A 94 -4.52 4.23 12.93
N ILE A 95 -4.61 5.43 12.37
CA ILE A 95 -5.15 6.60 13.05
C ILE A 95 -6.68 6.61 13.00
N THR A 96 -7.27 6.19 11.90
CA THR A 96 -8.70 6.36 11.65
C THR A 96 -9.53 5.12 11.93
N GLN A 97 -8.95 3.94 11.78
CA GLN A 97 -9.67 2.66 11.81
C GLN A 97 -10.92 2.66 10.91
N ASN A 98 -10.83 3.37 9.78
CA ASN A 98 -11.93 3.55 8.85
C ASN A 98 -11.65 2.75 7.57
N ILE A 99 -12.52 1.81 7.24
CA ILE A 99 -12.35 0.90 6.10
C ILE A 99 -12.39 1.59 4.73
N ASN A 100 -13.02 2.75 4.63
CA ASN A 100 -13.16 3.47 3.36
C ASN A 100 -12.08 4.53 3.17
N THR A 101 -11.56 5.07 4.27
CA THR A 101 -10.54 6.12 4.27
C THR A 101 -9.51 5.88 5.36
N PRO A 102 -8.77 4.75 5.30
CA PRO A 102 -7.76 4.48 6.30
C PRO A 102 -6.60 5.46 6.20
N ILE A 103 -6.07 5.85 7.35
CA ILE A 103 -4.90 6.74 7.46
C ILE A 103 -3.92 6.10 8.42
N TYR A 104 -2.71 5.90 7.94
CA TYR A 104 -1.61 5.37 8.74
C TYR A 104 -0.57 6.45 9.01
N ALA A 105 -0.15 6.56 10.27
CA ALA A 105 1.04 7.30 10.64
C ALA A 105 2.23 6.35 10.80
N ILE A 106 3.34 6.74 10.23
CA ILE A 106 4.59 6.02 10.32
C ILE A 106 5.55 6.83 11.19
N TYR A 107 6.03 6.18 12.24
CA TYR A 107 6.94 6.77 13.22
C TYR A 107 8.32 6.15 13.06
N GLU A 108 9.33 6.99 13.10
CA GLU A 108 10.74 6.57 13.19
C GLU A 108 11.35 7.19 14.44
N ASN A 109 11.94 6.37 15.31
CA ASN A 109 12.50 6.83 16.60
C ASN A 109 11.49 7.62 17.47
N GLY A 110 10.23 7.22 17.43
CA GLY A 110 9.16 7.87 18.20
C GLY A 110 8.63 9.19 17.62
N ALA A 111 9.12 9.64 16.49
CA ALA A 111 8.63 10.82 15.78
C ALA A 111 7.83 10.44 14.52
N PRO A 112 6.70 11.10 14.24
CA PRO A 112 5.95 10.87 13.01
C PRO A 112 6.74 11.42 11.82
N THR A 113 7.00 10.57 10.84
CA THR A 113 7.81 10.92 9.66
C THR A 113 7.04 10.86 8.36
N LYS A 114 6.04 9.97 8.27
CA LYS A 114 5.26 9.76 7.05
C LYS A 114 3.80 9.50 7.38
N LEU A 115 2.95 9.74 6.40
CA LEU A 115 1.53 9.40 6.44
C LEU A 115 1.17 8.68 5.15
N ALA A 116 0.37 7.62 5.26
CA ALA A 116 -0.29 6.99 4.14
C ALA A 116 -1.80 7.25 4.25
N LEU A 117 -2.37 7.88 3.23
CA LEU A 117 -3.78 8.23 3.17
C LEU A 117 -4.44 7.52 2.00
N PHE A 118 -5.55 6.88 2.26
CA PHE A 118 -6.31 6.16 1.25
C PHE A 118 -7.73 6.71 1.12
N ASN A 119 -8.28 6.60 -0.07
CA ASN A 119 -9.69 6.81 -0.32
C ASN A 119 -10.22 5.65 -1.18
N PHE A 120 -10.94 4.73 -0.55
CA PHE A 120 -11.58 3.60 -1.18
C PHE A 120 -13.07 3.85 -1.52
N VAL A 121 -13.54 5.08 -1.34
CA VAL A 121 -14.92 5.42 -1.69
C VAL A 121 -15.09 5.31 -3.19
N THR A 122 -15.91 4.37 -3.62
CA THR A 122 -16.24 4.16 -5.03
C THR A 122 -17.33 5.15 -5.45
N ASP A 123 -16.95 6.13 -6.24
CA ASP A 123 -17.87 7.11 -6.79
C ASP A 123 -17.60 7.31 -8.28
N PRO A 124 -18.49 6.83 -9.16
CA PRO A 124 -18.30 6.94 -10.61
C PRO A 124 -18.31 8.37 -11.11
N THR A 125 -18.82 9.34 -10.33
CA THR A 125 -18.79 10.77 -10.68
C THR A 125 -17.46 11.42 -10.38
N GLY A 126 -16.60 10.78 -9.56
CA GLY A 126 -15.34 11.33 -9.07
C GLY A 126 -15.50 12.49 -8.08
N ALA A 127 -16.73 12.71 -7.55
CA ALA A 127 -17.00 13.83 -6.63
C ALA A 127 -16.67 13.50 -5.17
N SER A 128 -16.43 12.23 -4.83
CA SER A 128 -16.10 11.81 -3.47
C SER A 128 -14.65 12.13 -3.14
N THR A 129 -14.42 13.32 -2.62
CA THR A 129 -13.11 13.75 -2.12
C THR A 129 -12.98 13.47 -0.63
N CYS A 130 -11.78 13.11 -0.20
CA CYS A 130 -11.42 12.99 1.22
C CYS A 130 -10.52 14.17 1.59
N THR A 131 -10.94 14.93 2.61
CA THR A 131 -10.11 15.99 3.19
C THR A 131 -9.61 15.54 4.55
N ALA A 132 -8.31 15.34 4.67
CA ALA A 132 -7.67 15.00 5.93
C ALA A 132 -7.05 16.26 6.56
N VAL A 133 -7.45 16.56 7.79
CA VAL A 133 -6.81 17.59 8.62
C VAL A 133 -5.83 16.90 9.56
N ILE A 134 -4.54 17.18 9.39
CA ILE A 134 -3.46 16.52 10.10
C ILE A 134 -2.91 17.47 11.17
N SER A 135 -2.94 17.01 12.43
CA SER A 135 -2.31 17.71 13.57
C SER A 135 -1.13 16.88 14.08
N ILE A 136 0.02 17.49 14.21
CA ILE A 136 1.22 16.87 14.74
C ILE A 136 1.49 17.45 16.14
N GLY A 137 1.28 16.65 17.17
CA GLY A 137 1.33 17.11 18.57
C GLY A 137 0.10 17.91 18.97
N GLY A 138 0.20 18.61 20.08
CA GLY A 138 -0.88 19.43 20.65
C GLY A 138 -1.99 18.62 21.34
N GLY A 139 -3.08 19.30 21.68
CA GLY A 139 -4.22 18.69 22.37
C GLY A 139 -3.84 18.04 23.71
N SER A 140 -4.35 16.83 23.94
CA SER A 140 -4.09 16.04 25.14
C SER A 140 -2.78 15.24 25.12
N THR A 141 -1.98 15.34 24.07
CA THR A 141 -0.75 14.56 23.90
C THR A 141 0.38 15.00 24.85
N GLY A 142 0.30 16.18 25.41
CA GLY A 142 1.39 16.80 26.19
C GLY A 142 2.55 17.32 25.33
N GLN A 143 2.48 17.18 24.01
CA GLN A 143 3.47 17.67 23.07
C GLN A 143 3.02 19.00 22.45
N SER A 144 3.96 19.88 22.16
CA SER A 144 3.66 21.10 21.42
C SER A 144 3.22 20.79 20.00
N ASN A 145 2.33 21.61 19.45
CA ASN A 145 2.01 21.55 18.02
C ASN A 145 3.28 21.75 17.19
N ALA A 146 3.47 20.91 16.19
CA ALA A 146 4.54 21.03 15.22
C ALA A 146 3.93 21.26 13.83
N THR A 147 4.51 22.21 13.09
CA THR A 147 4.19 22.41 11.69
C THR A 147 5.46 22.14 10.89
N PRO A 148 5.48 21.10 10.04
CA PRO A 148 6.64 20.84 9.20
C PRO A 148 6.85 21.99 8.23
N SER A 149 8.10 22.36 7.98
CA SER A 149 8.45 23.42 7.01
C SER A 149 8.18 23.00 5.56
N GLN A 150 8.20 21.68 5.32
CA GLN A 150 7.96 21.08 4.02
C GLN A 150 7.23 19.76 4.18
N VAL A 151 6.36 19.46 3.23
CA VAL A 151 5.70 18.15 3.07
C VAL A 151 5.95 17.68 1.64
N GLN A 152 6.44 16.47 1.50
CA GLN A 152 6.61 15.82 0.20
C GLN A 152 5.43 14.87 -0.03
N VAL A 153 4.76 15.02 -1.17
CA VAL A 153 3.71 14.10 -1.63
C VAL A 153 4.30 13.19 -2.71
N LYS A 154 4.04 11.89 -2.57
CA LYS A 154 4.50 10.86 -3.51
C LYS A 154 3.33 10.03 -4.02
#